data_368d175cf144514bc4ce94f0c6bab7eb
#
_entry.id   368d175cf144514bc4ce94f0c6bab7eb
#
_cell.length_a   1.000
_cell.length_b   1.000
_cell.length_c   1.000
_cell.angle_alpha   90.00
_cell.angle_beta   90.00
_cell.angle_gamma   90.00
#
_symmetry.space_group_name_H-M   'P 1'
#
loop_
_entity.id
_entity.type
_entity.pdbx_description
1 polymer ?
#
loop_
_entity_poly.entity_id
_entity_poly.type
_entity_poly.pdbx_seq_one_letter_code
_entity_poly.pdbx_strand_id
1 'polypeptide(L)'
;MSQLNLARKIQAATSSCESVQDIINIAATAEALAVAAMGAALVSAQAGTLALDEEQQQVVAAARAAEQAHYDFLVASGAEALTLDFTLPDPMILSDVGVFLQTVIGLEEAFIGAYIAAAELFTVLEMPDLVTYAMQTVAVEGEHRAHARYYALTAGLISESPNNHAFEKALFGSLGEAAQALTDLGWIGGTGAAFSYPGELPVDSSLLQTA
;
A
#
# COMPACT_ATOMS: atom_id res chain seq x y z
N MET A 1 -21.51 1.64 -14.05
CA MET A 1 -21.85 2.41 -12.80
C MET A 1 -23.02 3.33 -13.12
N SER A 2 -24.05 3.38 -12.25
CA SER A 2 -25.19 4.27 -12.51
C SER A 2 -24.80 5.73 -12.24
N GLN A 3 -25.41 6.68 -12.96
CA GLN A 3 -25.21 8.13 -12.75
C GLN A 3 -25.49 8.56 -11.29
N LEU A 4 -26.34 7.84 -10.57
CA LEU A 4 -26.61 8.06 -9.14
C LEU A 4 -25.39 7.76 -8.25
N ASN A 5 -24.57 6.75 -8.59
CA ASN A 5 -23.35 6.44 -7.84
C ASN A 5 -22.27 7.50 -8.07
N LEU A 6 -22.16 8.00 -9.30
CA LEU A 6 -21.21 9.08 -9.61
C LEU A 6 -21.59 10.38 -8.88
N ALA A 7 -22.88 10.75 -8.91
CA ALA A 7 -23.35 11.95 -8.21
C ALA A 7 -23.15 11.87 -6.68
N ARG A 8 -23.38 10.68 -6.07
CA ARG A 8 -23.11 10.45 -4.64
C ARG A 8 -21.62 10.54 -4.30
N LYS A 9 -20.74 10.03 -5.18
CA LYS A 9 -19.28 10.11 -4.99
C LYS A 9 -18.77 11.54 -5.14
N ILE A 10 -19.24 12.29 -6.14
CA ILE A 10 -18.95 13.72 -6.29
C ILE A 10 -19.42 14.49 -5.04
N GLN A 11 -20.61 14.18 -4.53
CA GLN A 11 -21.11 14.79 -3.29
C GLN A 11 -20.25 14.43 -2.07
N ALA A 12 -19.78 13.19 -1.95
CA ALA A 12 -18.87 12.76 -0.89
C ALA A 12 -17.50 13.44 -1.01
N ALA A 13 -16.94 13.50 -2.22
CA ALA A 13 -15.69 14.20 -2.49
C ALA A 13 -15.76 15.71 -2.19
N THR A 14 -16.89 16.36 -2.52
CA THR A 14 -17.10 17.79 -2.19
C THR A 14 -17.48 18.03 -0.73
N SER A 15 -17.88 17.00 0.01
CA SER A 15 -18.17 17.08 1.44
C SER A 15 -16.99 16.66 2.31
N SER A 16 -16.01 15.93 1.77
CA SER A 16 -14.72 15.71 2.46
C SER A 16 -13.96 17.05 2.42
N CYS A 17 -13.66 17.60 3.58
CA CYS A 17 -12.84 18.81 3.69
C CYS A 17 -11.34 18.51 3.48
N GLU A 18 -10.99 17.38 2.85
CA GLU A 18 -9.60 16.98 2.61
C GLU A 18 -8.96 17.91 1.57
N SER A 19 -7.87 18.54 1.95
CA SER A 19 -7.01 19.29 1.05
C SER A 19 -6.07 18.37 0.26
N VAL A 20 -5.44 18.89 -0.81
CA VAL A 20 -4.36 18.16 -1.50
C VAL A 20 -3.27 17.74 -0.51
N GLN A 21 -2.93 18.63 0.46
CA GLN A 21 -1.92 18.34 1.47
C GLN A 21 -2.32 17.17 2.38
N ASP A 22 -3.59 17.09 2.81
CA ASP A 22 -4.07 15.96 3.62
C ASP A 22 -3.96 14.64 2.84
N ILE A 23 -4.36 14.66 1.56
CA ILE A 23 -4.32 13.49 0.67
C ILE A 23 -2.90 12.96 0.52
N ILE A 24 -1.94 13.83 0.14
CA ILE A 24 -0.56 13.39 -0.07
C ILE A 24 0.15 13.00 1.23
N ASN A 25 -0.20 13.60 2.38
CA ASN A 25 0.34 13.23 3.69
C ASN A 25 -0.11 11.82 4.11
N ILE A 26 -1.38 11.49 3.89
CA ILE A 26 -1.92 10.16 4.17
C ILE A 26 -1.30 9.13 3.22
N ALA A 27 -1.20 9.44 1.92
CA ALA A 27 -0.53 8.58 0.96
C ALA A 27 0.93 8.30 1.37
N ALA A 28 1.71 9.34 1.69
CA ALA A 28 3.09 9.17 2.15
C ALA A 28 3.20 8.33 3.43
N THR A 29 2.20 8.37 4.31
CA THR A 29 2.15 7.52 5.51
C THR A 29 1.97 6.05 5.13
N ALA A 30 1.10 5.76 4.16
CA ALA A 30 0.87 4.40 3.67
C ALA A 30 2.11 3.82 2.98
N GLU A 31 2.78 4.60 2.13
CA GLU A 31 4.03 4.18 1.47
C GLU A 31 5.15 3.94 2.50
N ALA A 32 5.29 4.82 3.50
CA ALA A 32 6.27 4.62 4.57
C ALA A 32 5.99 3.34 5.37
N LEU A 33 4.72 3.01 5.62
CA LEU A 33 4.32 1.74 6.22
C LEU A 33 4.74 0.56 5.34
N ALA A 34 4.47 0.59 4.04
CA ALA A 34 4.82 -0.49 3.10
C ALA A 34 6.35 -0.73 3.08
N VAL A 35 7.15 0.33 2.95
CA VAL A 35 8.63 0.25 2.99
C VAL A 35 9.11 -0.39 4.28
N ALA A 36 8.57 0.04 5.43
CA ALA A 36 8.99 -0.45 6.74
C ALA A 36 8.56 -1.91 6.98
N ALA A 37 7.32 -2.26 6.62
CA ALA A 37 6.77 -3.61 6.80
C ALA A 37 7.47 -4.63 5.91
N MET A 38 7.70 -4.33 4.62
CA MET A 38 8.47 -5.18 3.73
C MET A 38 9.93 -5.32 4.19
N GLY A 39 10.52 -4.23 4.73
CA GLY A 39 11.84 -4.26 5.35
C GLY A 39 11.91 -5.22 6.52
N ALA A 40 10.94 -5.20 7.43
CA ALA A 40 10.85 -6.11 8.56
C ALA A 40 10.66 -7.58 8.11
N ALA A 41 9.87 -7.81 7.06
CA ALA A 41 9.70 -9.15 6.47
C ALA A 41 11.02 -9.68 5.88
N LEU A 42 11.79 -8.86 5.18
CA LEU A 42 13.09 -9.24 4.65
C LEU A 42 14.11 -9.53 5.76
N VAL A 43 14.15 -8.74 6.85
CA VAL A 43 14.98 -9.03 8.03
C VAL A 43 14.62 -10.39 8.62
N SER A 44 13.32 -10.66 8.76
CA SER A 44 12.83 -11.92 9.31
C SER A 44 13.13 -13.12 8.39
N ALA A 45 13.05 -12.93 7.07
CA ALA A 45 13.41 -13.95 6.08
C ALA A 45 14.92 -14.25 6.10
N GLN A 46 15.77 -13.23 6.17
CA GLN A 46 17.22 -13.41 6.30
C GLN A 46 17.63 -14.09 7.60
N ALA A 47 16.87 -13.88 8.69
CA ALA A 47 17.04 -14.59 9.95
C ALA A 47 16.50 -16.02 9.93
N GLY A 48 15.82 -16.44 8.85
CA GLY A 48 15.20 -17.77 8.72
C GLY A 48 13.92 -17.95 9.53
N THR A 49 13.33 -16.86 10.05
CA THR A 49 12.07 -16.88 10.80
C THR A 49 10.87 -16.89 9.86
N LEU A 50 10.89 -16.07 8.82
CA LEU A 50 9.89 -16.08 7.75
C LEU A 50 10.46 -16.89 6.56
N ALA A 51 9.81 -17.98 6.20
CA ALA A 51 10.33 -18.95 5.21
C ALA A 51 10.08 -18.49 3.76
N LEU A 52 10.62 -17.31 3.38
CA LEU A 52 10.66 -16.85 1.99
C LEU A 52 11.93 -17.42 1.33
N ASP A 53 11.77 -18.00 0.14
CA ASP A 53 12.90 -18.39 -0.68
C ASP A 53 13.63 -17.18 -1.30
N GLU A 54 14.73 -17.41 -2.01
CA GLU A 54 15.55 -16.34 -2.57
C GLU A 54 14.78 -15.52 -3.62
N GLU A 55 13.97 -16.17 -4.47
CA GLU A 55 13.15 -15.48 -5.47
C GLU A 55 12.09 -14.59 -4.81
N GLN A 56 11.40 -15.12 -3.81
CA GLN A 56 10.40 -14.36 -3.05
C GLN A 56 11.02 -13.15 -2.33
N GLN A 57 12.20 -13.32 -1.73
CA GLN A 57 12.92 -12.21 -1.10
C GLN A 57 13.32 -11.13 -2.13
N GLN A 58 13.76 -11.51 -3.33
CA GLN A 58 14.07 -10.56 -4.41
C GLN A 58 12.83 -9.80 -4.85
N VAL A 59 11.68 -10.47 -5.01
CA VAL A 59 10.41 -9.83 -5.37
C VAL A 59 9.95 -8.86 -4.29
N VAL A 60 10.01 -9.23 -3.01
CA VAL A 60 9.67 -8.33 -1.89
C VAL A 60 10.63 -7.13 -1.84
N ALA A 61 11.92 -7.33 -2.12
CA ALA A 61 12.88 -6.25 -2.15
C ALA A 61 12.63 -5.27 -3.31
N ALA A 62 12.23 -5.77 -4.48
CA ALA A 62 11.86 -4.94 -5.64
C ALA A 62 10.57 -4.15 -5.38
N ALA A 63 9.53 -4.79 -4.82
CA ALA A 63 8.32 -4.11 -4.40
C ALA A 63 8.63 -3.00 -3.38
N ARG A 64 9.43 -3.31 -2.34
CA ARG A 64 9.88 -2.32 -1.36
C ARG A 64 10.58 -1.12 -1.98
N ALA A 65 11.39 -1.34 -3.04
CA ALA A 65 12.05 -0.25 -3.76
C ALA A 65 11.03 0.62 -4.52
N ALA A 66 9.97 0.04 -5.07
CA ALA A 66 8.88 0.77 -5.71
C ALA A 66 8.12 1.63 -4.67
N GLU A 67 7.77 1.07 -3.50
CA GLU A 67 7.14 1.84 -2.42
C GLU A 67 8.02 3.01 -1.95
N GLN A 68 9.33 2.81 -1.89
CA GLN A 68 10.25 3.91 -1.58
C GLN A 68 10.19 5.00 -2.65
N ALA A 69 10.11 4.65 -3.93
CA ALA A 69 10.00 5.64 -5.00
C ALA A 69 8.66 6.40 -4.94
N HIS A 70 7.55 5.73 -4.60
CA HIS A 70 6.26 6.38 -4.35
C HIS A 70 6.36 7.37 -3.18
N TYR A 71 6.94 6.94 -2.06
CA TYR A 71 7.17 7.81 -0.91
C TYR A 71 8.02 9.03 -1.26
N ASP A 72 9.16 8.82 -1.93
CA ASP A 72 10.07 9.89 -2.33
C ASP A 72 9.41 10.91 -3.24
N PHE A 73 8.57 10.46 -4.19
CA PHE A 73 7.78 11.35 -5.05
C PHE A 73 6.80 12.20 -4.24
N LEU A 74 6.08 11.61 -3.31
CA LEU A 74 5.12 12.32 -2.46
C LEU A 74 5.83 13.36 -1.58
N VAL A 75 6.96 13.01 -0.97
CA VAL A 75 7.77 13.94 -0.17
C VAL A 75 8.35 15.07 -1.04
N ALA A 76 8.84 14.76 -2.24
CA ALA A 76 9.28 15.78 -3.20
C ALA A 76 8.13 16.71 -3.64
N SER A 77 6.89 16.22 -3.60
CA SER A 77 5.67 16.98 -3.85
C SER A 77 5.16 17.76 -2.63
N GLY A 78 5.89 17.73 -1.51
CA GLY A 78 5.58 18.46 -0.28
C GLY A 78 4.78 17.66 0.75
N ALA A 79 4.68 16.34 0.62
CA ALA A 79 4.03 15.52 1.61
C ALA A 79 4.84 15.44 2.91
N GLU A 80 4.14 15.45 4.04
CA GLU A 80 4.66 15.17 5.38
C GLU A 80 3.86 14.00 5.94
N ALA A 81 4.48 12.81 6.04
CA ALA A 81 3.81 11.64 6.58
C ALA A 81 3.26 11.92 8.00
N LEU A 82 2.05 11.47 8.28
CA LEU A 82 1.39 11.68 9.58
C LEU A 82 2.13 10.98 10.72
N THR A 83 2.76 9.86 10.41
CA THR A 83 3.65 9.11 11.30
C THR A 83 4.65 8.31 10.47
N LEU A 84 5.82 8.03 11.06
CA LEU A 84 6.83 7.11 10.57
C LEU A 84 7.01 5.93 11.53
N ASP A 85 6.20 5.89 12.60
CA ASP A 85 6.19 4.82 13.60
C ASP A 85 4.92 3.99 13.45
N PHE A 86 5.09 2.68 13.36
CA PHE A 86 4.04 1.71 13.08
C PHE A 86 4.06 0.58 14.11
N THR A 87 2.98 -0.18 14.14
CA THR A 87 2.85 -1.37 14.99
C THR A 87 2.48 -2.58 14.17
N LEU A 88 3.02 -3.74 14.51
CA LEU A 88 2.74 -5.00 13.85
C LEU A 88 1.44 -5.60 14.44
N PRO A 89 0.33 -5.67 13.68
CA PRO A 89 -0.95 -6.12 14.25
C PRO A 89 -0.93 -7.56 14.72
N ASP A 90 -0.21 -8.43 14.00
CA ASP A 90 -0.06 -9.85 14.30
C ASP A 90 1.42 -10.26 14.12
N PRO A 91 2.09 -10.80 15.16
CA PRO A 91 3.47 -11.24 15.06
C PRO A 91 3.67 -12.39 14.03
N MET A 92 2.63 -13.13 13.69
CA MET A 92 2.70 -14.17 12.67
C MET A 92 2.96 -13.64 11.26
N ILE A 93 2.72 -12.36 11.00
CA ILE A 93 3.07 -11.70 9.73
C ILE A 93 4.57 -11.87 9.41
N LEU A 94 5.42 -11.91 10.42
CA LEU A 94 6.88 -12.04 10.26
C LEU A 94 7.40 -13.49 10.49
N SER A 95 6.51 -14.48 10.63
CA SER A 95 6.92 -15.86 10.90
C SER A 95 6.14 -16.93 10.14
N ASP A 96 4.99 -16.59 9.55
CA ASP A 96 4.16 -17.50 8.76
C ASP A 96 3.94 -16.93 7.36
N VAL A 97 4.38 -17.64 6.34
CA VAL A 97 4.30 -17.19 4.93
C VAL A 97 2.85 -16.97 4.49
N GLY A 98 1.92 -17.81 4.97
CA GLY A 98 0.51 -17.67 4.63
C GLY A 98 -0.10 -16.39 5.19
N VAL A 99 0.20 -16.09 6.45
CA VAL A 99 -0.24 -14.84 7.10
C VAL A 99 0.42 -13.63 6.44
N PHE A 100 1.72 -13.70 6.14
CA PHE A 100 2.43 -12.65 5.41
C PHE A 100 1.78 -12.35 4.06
N LEU A 101 1.59 -13.37 3.21
CA LEU A 101 1.01 -13.18 1.88
C LEU A 101 -0.42 -12.65 1.93
N GLN A 102 -1.26 -13.14 2.86
CA GLN A 102 -2.60 -12.62 3.04
C GLN A 102 -2.60 -11.16 3.50
N THR A 103 -1.65 -10.80 4.35
CA THR A 103 -1.48 -9.42 4.82
C THR A 103 -1.08 -8.50 3.67
N VAL A 104 -0.09 -8.89 2.86
CA VAL A 104 0.30 -8.10 1.67
C VAL A 104 -0.89 -7.94 0.73
N ILE A 105 -1.60 -9.02 0.38
CA ILE A 105 -2.80 -8.93 -0.48
C ILE A 105 -3.82 -7.94 0.07
N GLY A 106 -4.08 -7.96 1.38
CA GLY A 106 -5.05 -7.06 2.01
C GLY A 106 -4.59 -5.60 2.05
N LEU A 107 -3.30 -5.34 2.29
CA LEU A 107 -2.73 -3.99 2.26
C LEU A 107 -2.75 -3.41 0.85
N GLU A 108 -2.35 -4.18 -0.16
CA GLU A 108 -2.39 -3.74 -1.56
C GLU A 108 -3.82 -3.46 -2.04
N GLU A 109 -4.81 -4.27 -1.62
CA GLU A 109 -6.22 -3.95 -1.89
C GLU A 109 -6.64 -2.62 -1.26
N ALA A 110 -6.18 -2.32 -0.06
CA ALA A 110 -6.45 -1.05 0.61
C ALA A 110 -5.75 0.13 -0.08
N PHE A 111 -4.47 -0.03 -0.48
CA PHE A 111 -3.70 1.01 -1.17
C PHE A 111 -4.29 1.32 -2.55
N ILE A 112 -4.64 0.30 -3.35
CA ILE A 112 -5.39 0.47 -4.60
C ILE A 112 -6.67 1.27 -4.35
N GLY A 113 -7.45 0.91 -3.32
CA GLY A 113 -8.69 1.61 -2.96
C GLY A 113 -8.45 3.06 -2.57
N ALA A 114 -7.36 3.34 -1.82
CA ALA A 114 -6.96 4.69 -1.41
C ALA A 114 -6.54 5.55 -2.61
N TYR A 115 -5.71 5.02 -3.52
CA TYR A 115 -5.30 5.75 -4.72
C TYR A 115 -6.43 5.98 -5.73
N ILE A 116 -7.43 5.08 -5.79
CA ILE A 116 -8.66 5.34 -6.56
C ILE A 116 -9.42 6.52 -5.94
N ALA A 117 -9.56 6.58 -4.62
CA ALA A 117 -10.18 7.73 -3.94
C ALA A 117 -9.37 9.01 -4.14
N ALA A 118 -8.04 8.94 -4.05
CA ALA A 118 -7.15 10.06 -4.33
C ALA A 118 -7.35 10.60 -5.76
N ALA A 119 -7.38 9.73 -6.77
CA ALA A 119 -7.61 10.14 -8.16
C ALA A 119 -8.97 10.81 -8.36
N GLU A 120 -10.04 10.32 -7.70
CA GLU A 120 -11.36 10.96 -7.71
C GLU A 120 -11.30 12.36 -7.08
N LEU A 121 -10.63 12.53 -5.94
CA LEU A 121 -10.47 13.80 -5.23
C LEU A 121 -9.59 14.78 -6.02
N PHE A 122 -8.45 14.35 -6.54
CA PHE A 122 -7.58 15.18 -7.39
C PHE A 122 -8.28 15.65 -8.67
N THR A 123 -9.19 14.83 -9.22
CA THR A 123 -10.03 15.25 -10.36
C THR A 123 -10.95 16.42 -9.97
N VAL A 124 -11.58 16.34 -8.79
CA VAL A 124 -12.45 17.42 -8.27
C VAL A 124 -11.67 18.69 -7.95
N LEU A 125 -10.43 18.52 -7.47
CA LEU A 125 -9.52 19.61 -7.12
C LEU A 125 -8.74 20.17 -8.34
N GLU A 126 -9.05 19.70 -9.55
CA GLU A 126 -8.41 20.11 -10.81
C GLU A 126 -6.88 19.95 -10.83
N MET A 127 -6.39 18.83 -10.26
CA MET A 127 -4.95 18.48 -10.15
C MET A 127 -4.59 17.29 -11.07
N PRO A 128 -4.57 17.48 -12.41
CA PRO A 128 -4.42 16.37 -13.37
C PRO A 128 -3.09 15.61 -13.25
N ASP A 129 -2.01 16.28 -12.83
CA ASP A 129 -0.70 15.62 -12.65
C ASP A 129 -0.75 14.63 -11.49
N LEU A 130 -1.46 14.97 -10.39
CA LEU A 130 -1.64 14.07 -9.26
C LEU A 130 -2.62 12.91 -9.59
N VAL A 131 -3.61 13.15 -10.46
CA VAL A 131 -4.45 12.06 -11.00
C VAL A 131 -3.58 11.06 -11.76
N THR A 132 -2.68 11.55 -12.62
CA THR A 132 -1.77 10.70 -13.38
C THR A 132 -0.87 9.88 -12.45
N TYR A 133 -0.28 10.52 -11.45
CA TYR A 133 0.51 9.83 -10.42
C TYR A 133 -0.29 8.74 -9.72
N ALA A 134 -1.48 9.07 -9.19
CA ALA A 134 -2.31 8.09 -8.50
C ALA A 134 -2.65 6.88 -9.38
N MET A 135 -2.89 7.10 -10.68
CA MET A 135 -3.16 6.00 -11.62
C MET A 135 -1.93 5.16 -11.94
N GLN A 136 -0.74 5.75 -11.99
CA GLN A 136 0.52 5.01 -12.15
C GLN A 136 0.77 4.13 -10.92
N THR A 137 0.60 4.68 -9.71
CA THR A 137 0.75 3.93 -8.46
C THR A 137 -0.25 2.77 -8.37
N VAL A 138 -1.53 2.99 -8.66
CA VAL A 138 -2.55 1.89 -8.70
C VAL A 138 -2.10 0.72 -9.58
N ALA A 139 -1.44 0.99 -10.71
CA ALA A 139 -0.97 -0.07 -11.59
C ALA A 139 0.14 -0.90 -10.93
N VAL A 140 1.06 -0.27 -10.20
CA VAL A 140 2.16 -0.93 -9.48
C VAL A 140 1.64 -1.72 -8.29
N GLU A 141 0.72 -1.16 -7.47
CA GLU A 141 0.07 -1.90 -6.36
C GLU A 141 -0.69 -3.14 -6.87
N GLY A 142 -1.29 -3.03 -8.07
CA GLY A 142 -1.90 -4.17 -8.76
C GLY A 142 -0.89 -5.28 -9.08
N GLU A 143 0.34 -4.94 -9.47
CA GLU A 143 1.43 -5.90 -9.69
C GLU A 143 1.90 -6.55 -8.39
N HIS A 144 2.11 -5.78 -7.32
CA HIS A 144 2.50 -6.28 -6.01
C HIS A 144 1.46 -7.29 -5.49
N ARG A 145 0.19 -6.91 -5.51
CA ARG A 145 -0.91 -7.80 -5.13
C ARG A 145 -0.97 -9.06 -6.00
N ALA A 146 -0.79 -8.95 -7.31
CA ALA A 146 -0.82 -10.09 -8.22
C ALA A 146 0.32 -11.08 -7.92
N HIS A 147 1.53 -10.60 -7.60
CA HIS A 147 2.64 -11.43 -7.16
C HIS A 147 2.35 -12.14 -5.84
N ALA A 148 1.84 -11.42 -4.83
CA ALA A 148 1.46 -12.04 -3.55
C ALA A 148 0.39 -13.11 -3.73
N ARG A 149 -0.61 -12.89 -4.58
CA ARG A 149 -1.64 -13.88 -4.94
C ARG A 149 -1.06 -15.07 -5.72
N TYR A 150 -0.07 -14.85 -6.59
CA TYR A 150 0.60 -15.93 -7.29
C TYR A 150 1.33 -16.86 -6.32
N TYR A 151 2.07 -16.32 -5.36
CA TYR A 151 2.72 -17.13 -4.33
C TYR A 151 1.71 -17.80 -3.41
N ALA A 152 0.62 -17.13 -3.05
CA ALA A 152 -0.46 -17.75 -2.28
C ALA A 152 -1.14 -18.91 -3.04
N LEU A 153 -1.31 -18.80 -4.37
CA LEU A 153 -1.82 -19.89 -5.21
C LEU A 153 -0.84 -21.07 -5.26
N THR A 154 0.45 -20.81 -5.48
CA THR A 154 1.46 -21.88 -5.53
C THR A 154 1.66 -22.57 -4.20
N ALA A 155 1.43 -21.87 -3.10
CA ALA A 155 1.42 -22.44 -1.74
C ALA A 155 0.10 -23.16 -1.38
N GLY A 156 -0.90 -23.15 -2.26
CA GLY A 156 -2.20 -23.78 -2.01
C GLY A 156 -3.10 -23.03 -1.00
N LEU A 157 -2.81 -21.77 -0.74
CA LEU A 157 -3.57 -20.91 0.19
C LEU A 157 -4.82 -20.31 -0.45
N ILE A 158 -4.81 -20.14 -1.77
CA ILE A 158 -5.95 -19.71 -2.59
C ILE A 158 -6.10 -20.64 -3.79
N SER A 159 -7.27 -20.64 -4.43
CA SER A 159 -7.56 -21.43 -5.63
C SER A 159 -7.79 -20.59 -6.88
N GLU A 160 -7.99 -19.29 -6.71
CA GLU A 160 -8.28 -18.34 -7.77
C GLU A 160 -7.01 -17.91 -8.50
N SER A 161 -7.14 -17.67 -9.81
CA SER A 161 -6.06 -17.09 -10.61
C SER A 161 -5.64 -15.71 -10.05
N PRO A 162 -4.33 -15.42 -9.98
CA PRO A 162 -3.84 -14.18 -9.36
C PRO A 162 -4.25 -12.90 -10.11
N ASN A 163 -4.61 -13.00 -11.37
CA ASN A 163 -4.93 -11.88 -12.27
C ASN A 163 -6.39 -11.89 -12.77
N ASN A 164 -7.34 -12.36 -11.96
CA ASN A 164 -8.73 -12.55 -12.36
C ASN A 164 -9.66 -11.35 -12.00
N HIS A 165 -9.11 -10.22 -11.59
CA HIS A 165 -9.90 -9.01 -11.35
C HIS A 165 -10.13 -8.26 -12.67
N ALA A 166 -11.40 -8.02 -12.99
CA ALA A 166 -11.76 -7.20 -14.14
C ALA A 166 -11.74 -5.70 -13.82
N PHE A 167 -12.04 -5.35 -12.59
CA PHE A 167 -12.03 -3.97 -12.07
C PHE A 167 -11.62 -3.98 -10.61
N GLU A 168 -10.89 -2.95 -10.21
CA GLU A 168 -10.54 -2.74 -8.81
C GLU A 168 -11.71 -2.16 -8.01
N LYS A 169 -11.69 -2.41 -6.70
CA LYS A 169 -12.71 -1.91 -5.79
C LYS A 169 -12.37 -0.50 -5.35
N ALA A 170 -13.30 0.44 -5.51
CA ALA A 170 -13.25 1.72 -4.82
C ALA A 170 -13.72 1.50 -3.37
N LEU A 171 -12.77 1.18 -2.48
CA LEU A 171 -13.06 0.80 -1.10
C LEU A 171 -13.41 2.01 -0.23
N PHE A 172 -12.82 3.16 -0.52
CA PHE A 172 -12.91 4.36 0.30
C PHE A 172 -13.53 5.52 -0.46
N GLY A 173 -14.19 6.41 0.26
CA GLY A 173 -14.72 7.68 -0.25
C GLY A 173 -13.76 8.85 -0.01
N SER A 174 -12.74 8.67 0.85
CA SER A 174 -11.73 9.67 1.20
C SER A 174 -10.45 8.99 1.67
N LEU A 175 -9.34 9.75 1.72
CA LEU A 175 -8.07 9.23 2.26
C LEU A 175 -8.13 9.08 3.78
N GLY A 176 -8.91 9.91 4.47
CA GLY A 176 -9.14 9.78 5.92
C GLY A 176 -9.79 8.44 6.27
N GLU A 177 -10.71 7.92 5.44
CA GLU A 177 -11.27 6.58 5.63
C GLU A 177 -10.19 5.49 5.46
N ALA A 178 -9.26 5.64 4.52
CA ALA A 178 -8.14 4.71 4.34
C ALA A 178 -7.17 4.76 5.54
N ALA A 179 -6.82 5.96 6.03
CA ALA A 179 -5.99 6.12 7.23
C ALA A 179 -6.65 5.54 8.49
N GLN A 180 -7.97 5.71 8.63
CA GLN A 180 -8.74 5.10 9.72
C GLN A 180 -8.70 3.57 9.64
N ALA A 181 -8.80 3.00 8.43
CA ALA A 181 -8.69 1.55 8.24
C ALA A 181 -7.32 1.00 8.70
N LEU A 182 -6.21 1.70 8.43
CA LEU A 182 -4.89 1.31 8.94
C LEU A 182 -4.81 1.38 10.47
N THR A 183 -5.49 2.36 11.08
CA THR A 183 -5.60 2.47 12.55
C THR A 183 -6.45 1.34 13.13
N ASP A 184 -7.61 1.06 12.53
CA ASP A 184 -8.52 0.01 12.99
C ASP A 184 -7.90 -1.40 12.86
N LEU A 185 -7.06 -1.60 11.84
CA LEU A 185 -6.28 -2.82 11.65
C LEU A 185 -5.08 -2.93 12.61
N GLY A 186 -4.74 -1.86 13.34
CA GLY A 186 -3.66 -1.86 14.31
C GLY A 186 -2.26 -1.60 13.74
N TRP A 187 -2.15 -1.11 12.50
CA TRP A 187 -0.87 -0.69 11.92
C TRP A 187 -0.39 0.65 12.48
N ILE A 188 -1.30 1.54 12.85
CA ILE A 188 -1.02 2.86 13.44
C ILE A 188 -1.63 2.90 14.83
N GLY A 189 -0.81 3.16 15.84
CA GLY A 189 -1.25 3.29 17.24
C GLY A 189 -1.75 1.99 17.88
N GLY A 190 -1.49 0.82 17.28
CA GLY A 190 -1.81 -0.49 17.83
C GLY A 190 -0.94 -0.87 19.04
N THR A 191 -1.19 -2.07 19.59
CA THR A 191 -0.48 -2.59 20.78
C THR A 191 0.61 -3.62 20.45
N GLY A 192 0.83 -3.90 19.17
CA GLY A 192 1.83 -4.86 18.70
C GLY A 192 3.26 -4.35 18.79
N ALA A 193 4.22 -5.15 18.29
CA ALA A 193 5.61 -4.74 18.25
C ALA A 193 5.79 -3.50 17.38
N ALA A 194 6.51 -2.50 17.88
CA ALA A 194 6.79 -1.26 17.15
C ALA A 194 7.90 -1.47 16.12
N PHE A 195 7.75 -0.82 14.98
CA PHE A 195 8.79 -0.67 13.96
C PHE A 195 8.64 0.69 13.28
N SER A 196 9.69 1.16 12.61
CA SER A 196 9.69 2.52 12.07
C SER A 196 10.26 2.54 10.65
N TYR A 197 9.81 3.49 9.85
CA TYR A 197 10.40 3.80 8.56
C TYR A 197 11.80 4.45 8.75
N PRO A 198 12.79 4.14 7.91
CA PRO A 198 12.77 3.24 6.74
C PRO A 198 13.00 1.74 7.09
N GLY A 199 13.10 1.38 8.37
CA GLY A 199 13.44 0.03 8.83
C GLY A 199 14.95 -0.20 8.95
N GLU A 200 15.35 -1.44 9.28
CA GLU A 200 16.74 -1.81 9.59
C GLU A 200 17.59 -2.01 8.33
N LEU A 201 16.98 -2.45 7.23
CA LEU A 201 17.70 -2.69 5.98
C LEU A 201 17.66 -1.45 5.07
N PRO A 202 18.77 -1.12 4.38
CA PRO A 202 18.73 -0.10 3.34
C PRO A 202 17.82 -0.56 2.18
N VAL A 203 17.22 0.42 1.48
CA VAL A 203 16.48 0.16 0.25
C VAL A 203 17.42 0.16 -0.93
N ASP A 204 17.33 -0.87 -1.77
CA ASP A 204 18.13 -0.99 -2.99
C ASP A 204 17.34 -0.45 -4.20
N SER A 205 17.54 0.82 -4.52
CA SER A 205 16.89 1.46 -5.67
C SER A 205 17.39 0.95 -7.02
N SER A 206 18.48 0.17 -7.07
CA SER A 206 18.98 -0.42 -8.33
C SER A 206 18.06 -1.53 -8.86
N LEU A 207 17.13 -2.01 -8.04
CA LEU A 207 16.12 -2.98 -8.43
C LEU A 207 15.00 -2.37 -9.31
N LEU A 208 14.88 -1.04 -9.32
CA LEU A 208 13.86 -0.36 -10.12
C LEU A 208 14.28 -0.29 -11.59
N GLN A 209 13.30 -0.55 -12.47
CA GLN A 209 13.44 -0.19 -13.88
C GLN A 209 13.02 1.28 -14.05
N THR A 210 13.95 2.09 -14.56
CA THR A 210 13.61 3.46 -14.98
C THR A 210 12.86 3.41 -16.30
N ALA A 211 11.66 3.97 -16.32
CA ALA A 211 10.84 4.15 -17.52
C ALA A 211 11.48 5.15 -18.49
#